data_6c1ef04cde5e229bd88e1b9d252ee7b0
#
_entry.id   6c1ef04cde5e229bd88e1b9d252ee7b0
#
_cell.length_a   1.000
_cell.length_b   1.000
_cell.length_c   1.000
_cell.angle_alpha   90.00
_cell.angle_beta   90.00
_cell.angle_gamma   90.00
#
_symmetry.space_group_name_H-M   'P 1'
#
loop_
_entity.id
_entity.type
_entity.pdbx_description
1 polymer ?
#
loop_
_entity_poly.entity_id
_entity_poly.type
_entity_poly.pdbx_seq_one_letter_code
_entity_poly.pdbx_strand_id
1 'polypeptide(L)'
;MAKVIEGYYYSESHEFVKVEGEYGYVGITDYAQEQLGSVVYVDMPDEGDEVNAGEDFGAVESVKAASDLISPVSGEVVAVNTELEDSPELLNSDAFGNWIIKVKLSD
;
A
#
# COMPACT_ATOMS: atom_id res chain seq x y z
N MET A 1 -7.73 15.35 11.26
CA MET A 1 -8.55 14.33 10.62
C MET A 1 -7.84 13.73 9.43
N ALA A 2 -7.95 12.41 9.26
CA ALA A 2 -7.30 11.75 8.15
C ALA A 2 -7.96 12.11 6.81
N LYS A 3 -7.16 12.23 5.79
CA LYS A 3 -7.60 12.56 4.44
C LYS A 3 -8.27 11.35 3.80
N VAL A 4 -9.39 11.56 3.12
CA VAL A 4 -10.11 10.55 2.35
C VAL A 4 -10.31 11.09 0.93
N ILE A 5 -10.04 10.26 -0.07
CA ILE A 5 -10.17 10.64 -1.48
C ILE A 5 -11.29 9.81 -2.13
N GLU A 6 -12.22 10.49 -2.77
CA GLU A 6 -13.31 9.82 -3.48
C GLU A 6 -12.75 9.08 -4.70
N GLY A 7 -13.37 7.98 -5.04
CA GLY A 7 -12.95 7.16 -6.19
C GLY A 7 -11.92 6.09 -5.85
N TYR A 8 -11.40 6.12 -4.62
CA TYR A 8 -10.53 5.08 -4.12
C TYR A 8 -11.35 4.08 -3.32
N TYR A 9 -10.94 2.81 -3.36
CA TYR A 9 -11.55 1.78 -2.53
C TYR A 9 -10.68 1.55 -1.31
N TYR A 10 -11.31 1.32 -0.16
CA TYR A 10 -10.61 1.17 1.11
C TYR A 10 -10.92 -0.17 1.75
N SER A 11 -9.91 -0.82 2.34
CA SER A 11 -10.10 -2.07 3.06
C SER A 11 -10.28 -1.81 4.55
N GLU A 12 -10.76 -2.83 5.27
CA GLU A 12 -10.91 -2.74 6.73
C GLU A 12 -9.58 -2.55 7.45
N SER A 13 -8.50 -3.04 6.86
CA SER A 13 -7.15 -2.91 7.43
C SER A 13 -6.44 -1.64 6.98
N HIS A 14 -7.18 -0.71 6.37
CA HIS A 14 -6.71 0.63 6.01
C HIS A 14 -5.68 0.65 4.88
N GLU A 15 -5.83 -0.25 3.92
CA GLU A 15 -5.14 -0.11 2.64
C GLU A 15 -6.13 0.50 1.66
N PHE A 16 -5.59 1.13 0.61
CA PHE A 16 -6.43 1.64 -0.47
C PHE A 16 -6.05 0.97 -1.79
N VAL A 17 -6.98 1.00 -2.74
CA VAL A 17 -6.66 0.69 -4.13
C VAL A 17 -7.28 1.75 -5.02
N LYS A 18 -6.48 2.28 -5.94
CA LYS A 18 -6.94 3.18 -6.99
C LYS A 18 -6.90 2.41 -8.29
N VAL A 19 -8.06 2.20 -8.90
CA VAL A 19 -8.17 1.40 -10.12
C VAL A 19 -8.05 2.31 -11.34
N GLU A 20 -7.15 1.95 -12.27
CA GLU A 20 -7.00 2.63 -13.56
C GLU A 20 -6.89 1.56 -14.63
N GLY A 21 -7.98 1.37 -15.39
CA GLY A 21 -8.05 0.33 -16.41
C GLY A 21 -7.91 -1.06 -15.79
N GLU A 22 -6.90 -1.80 -16.21
CA GLU A 22 -6.64 -3.15 -15.73
C GLU A 22 -5.75 -3.19 -14.49
N TYR A 23 -5.31 -2.02 -14.01
CA TYR A 23 -4.32 -1.92 -12.94
C TYR A 23 -4.90 -1.33 -11.68
N GLY A 24 -4.40 -1.79 -10.54
CA GLY A 24 -4.72 -1.23 -9.25
C GLY A 24 -3.45 -0.76 -8.57
N TYR A 25 -3.46 0.46 -8.05
CA TYR A 25 -2.36 1.00 -7.24
C TYR A 25 -2.74 0.83 -5.78
N VAL A 26 -1.94 0.08 -5.04
CA VAL A 26 -2.25 -0.28 -3.65
C VAL A 26 -1.26 0.40 -2.70
N GLY A 27 -1.79 0.95 -1.63
CA GLY A 27 -0.98 1.56 -0.60
C GLY A 27 -1.75 1.63 0.71
N ILE A 28 -1.22 2.36 1.68
CA ILE A 28 -1.89 2.57 2.96
C ILE A 28 -2.62 3.91 2.94
N THR A 29 -3.69 3.99 3.73
CA THR A 29 -4.47 5.23 3.82
C THR A 29 -3.74 6.27 4.68
N ASP A 30 -4.18 7.51 4.58
CA ASP A 30 -3.66 8.58 5.43
C ASP A 30 -3.94 8.26 6.90
N TYR A 31 -5.10 7.66 7.20
CA TYR A 31 -5.42 7.22 8.54
C TYR A 31 -4.38 6.21 9.06
N ALA A 32 -4.01 5.24 8.20
CA ALA A 32 -3.05 4.21 8.60
C ALA A 32 -1.69 4.81 8.94
N GLN A 33 -1.19 5.75 8.14
CA GLN A 33 0.10 6.34 8.41
C GLN A 33 0.06 7.21 9.68
N GLU A 34 -1.07 7.84 9.98
CA GLU A 34 -1.22 8.59 11.23
C GLU A 34 -1.14 7.67 12.44
N GLN A 35 -1.76 6.49 12.36
CA GLN A 35 -1.74 5.50 13.44
C GLN A 35 -0.36 4.90 13.64
N LEU A 36 0.38 4.70 12.54
CA LEU A 36 1.72 4.13 12.60
C LEU A 36 2.76 5.12 13.13
N GLY A 37 2.60 6.40 12.83
CA GLY A 37 3.63 7.40 13.10
C GLY A 37 4.73 7.31 12.04
N SER A 38 5.96 7.69 12.41
CA SER A 38 7.06 7.75 11.45
C SER A 38 7.43 6.36 10.91
N VAL A 39 7.26 6.18 9.60
CA VAL A 39 7.57 4.93 8.92
C VAL A 39 9.08 4.85 8.69
N VAL A 40 9.67 3.71 9.06
CA VAL A 40 11.12 3.51 8.98
C VAL A 40 11.52 2.41 7.98
N TYR A 41 10.57 1.54 7.60
CA TYR A 41 10.86 0.46 6.65
C TYR A 41 9.59 -0.04 6.00
N VAL A 42 9.67 -0.35 4.71
CA VAL A 42 8.54 -0.96 3.97
C VAL A 42 9.06 -2.23 3.29
N ASP A 43 8.45 -3.37 3.63
CA ASP A 43 8.76 -4.65 3.00
C ASP A 43 7.79 -4.85 1.84
N MET A 44 8.32 -4.89 0.63
CA MET A 44 7.52 -4.97 -0.59
C MET A 44 7.78 -6.29 -1.32
N PRO A 45 6.77 -6.81 -2.06
CA PRO A 45 6.99 -8.00 -2.88
C PRO A 45 7.85 -7.66 -4.10
N ASP A 46 8.18 -8.68 -4.88
CA ASP A 46 8.92 -8.51 -6.12
C ASP A 46 7.94 -8.41 -7.30
N GLU A 47 8.39 -7.76 -8.38
CA GLU A 47 7.61 -7.76 -9.62
C GLU A 47 7.48 -9.21 -10.10
N GLY A 48 6.27 -9.55 -10.53
CA GLY A 48 5.96 -10.91 -10.94
C GLY A 48 5.29 -11.75 -9.87
N ASP A 49 5.35 -11.31 -8.61
CA ASP A 49 4.69 -12.04 -7.53
C ASP A 49 3.17 -11.90 -7.65
N GLU A 50 2.45 -12.94 -7.22
CA GLU A 50 1.00 -12.87 -7.16
C GLU A 50 0.56 -12.40 -5.79
N VAL A 51 -0.50 -11.59 -5.77
CA VAL A 51 -1.17 -11.19 -4.53
C VAL A 51 -2.61 -11.65 -4.58
N ASN A 52 -3.18 -11.95 -3.41
CA ASN A 52 -4.55 -12.40 -3.30
C ASN A 52 -5.29 -11.53 -2.30
N ALA A 53 -6.51 -11.15 -2.67
CA ALA A 53 -7.34 -10.32 -1.79
C ALA A 53 -7.50 -10.99 -0.42
N GLY A 54 -7.26 -10.24 0.63
CA GLY A 54 -7.36 -10.72 2.00
C GLY A 54 -6.10 -11.35 2.55
N GLU A 55 -5.02 -11.48 1.74
CA GLU A 55 -3.75 -12.03 2.18
C GLU A 55 -2.68 -10.96 2.27
N ASP A 56 -1.70 -11.16 3.13
CA ASP A 56 -0.62 -10.19 3.26
C ASP A 56 0.30 -10.23 2.04
N PHE A 57 0.81 -9.06 1.65
CA PHE A 57 1.75 -8.94 0.53
C PHE A 57 3.05 -8.27 0.96
N GLY A 58 3.14 -7.82 2.18
CA GLY A 58 4.31 -7.14 2.69
C GLY A 58 4.05 -6.62 4.08
N ALA A 59 4.87 -5.68 4.51
CA ALA A 59 4.74 -5.10 5.85
C ALA A 59 5.29 -3.69 5.88
N VAL A 60 4.82 -2.91 6.83
CA VAL A 60 5.34 -1.58 7.09
C VAL A 60 5.76 -1.51 8.55
N GLU A 61 6.94 -0.95 8.80
CA GLU A 61 7.46 -0.77 10.16
C GLU A 61 7.60 0.71 10.47
N SER A 62 7.19 1.07 11.67
CA SER A 62 7.32 2.43 12.17
C SER A 62 8.11 2.44 13.45
N VAL A 63 8.37 3.64 13.98
CA VAL A 63 9.10 3.79 15.25
C VAL A 63 8.38 3.16 16.44
N LYS A 64 7.10 2.85 16.32
CA LYS A 64 6.32 2.28 17.44
C LYS A 64 5.67 0.94 17.16
N ALA A 65 5.61 0.48 15.89
CA ALA A 65 4.91 -0.77 15.58
C ALA A 65 5.30 -1.32 14.22
N ALA A 66 4.97 -2.58 14.00
CA ALA A 66 5.05 -3.21 12.67
C ALA A 66 3.66 -3.72 12.33
N SER A 67 3.28 -3.64 11.06
CA SER A 67 1.95 -4.03 10.59
C SER A 67 2.06 -4.73 9.25
N ASP A 68 1.33 -5.84 9.10
CA ASP A 68 1.25 -6.53 7.82
C ASP A 68 0.37 -5.72 6.87
N LEU A 69 0.73 -5.76 5.58
CA LEU A 69 -0.04 -5.12 4.53
C LEU A 69 -0.91 -6.17 3.86
N ILE A 70 -2.22 -5.97 3.93
CA ILE A 70 -3.20 -6.92 3.38
C ILE A 70 -3.67 -6.39 2.03
N SER A 71 -3.60 -7.24 1.00
CA SER A 71 -4.00 -6.82 -0.34
C SER A 71 -5.52 -6.73 -0.44
N PRO A 72 -6.06 -5.60 -0.93
CA PRO A 72 -7.49 -5.48 -1.18
C PRO A 72 -7.91 -6.11 -2.51
N VAL A 73 -6.95 -6.54 -3.32
CA VAL A 73 -7.21 -7.06 -4.67
C VAL A 73 -6.36 -8.27 -4.97
N SER A 74 -6.75 -9.03 -6.00
CA SER A 74 -5.98 -10.18 -6.51
C SER A 74 -5.39 -9.82 -7.86
N GLY A 75 -4.19 -10.31 -8.13
CA GLY A 75 -3.52 -10.09 -9.40
C GLY A 75 -2.03 -10.29 -9.32
N GLU A 76 -1.33 -9.80 -10.34
CA GLU A 76 0.11 -9.90 -10.43
C GLU A 76 0.77 -8.55 -10.19
N VAL A 77 1.81 -8.52 -9.38
CA VAL A 77 2.58 -7.28 -9.12
C VAL A 77 3.38 -6.95 -10.37
N VAL A 78 3.08 -5.81 -10.98
CA VAL A 78 3.79 -5.36 -12.19
C VAL A 78 4.78 -4.25 -11.91
N ALA A 79 4.67 -3.60 -10.75
CA ALA A 79 5.64 -2.58 -10.32
C ALA A 79 5.59 -2.42 -8.82
N VAL A 80 6.72 -2.03 -8.23
CA VAL A 80 6.79 -1.67 -6.81
C VAL A 80 7.38 -0.26 -6.74
N ASN A 81 7.00 0.48 -5.69
CA ASN A 81 7.51 1.84 -5.50
C ASN A 81 8.86 1.77 -4.79
N THR A 82 9.92 1.63 -5.57
CA THR A 82 11.27 1.44 -5.04
C THR A 82 11.79 2.64 -4.26
N GLU A 83 11.19 3.82 -4.44
CA GLU A 83 11.58 4.99 -3.65
C GLU A 83 11.35 4.77 -2.15
N LEU A 84 10.40 3.90 -1.80
CA LEU A 84 10.13 3.59 -0.40
C LEU A 84 11.22 2.77 0.27
N GLU A 85 12.12 2.16 -0.51
CA GLU A 85 13.27 1.44 0.06
C GLU A 85 14.25 2.41 0.71
N ASP A 86 14.48 3.55 0.05
CA ASP A 86 15.40 4.57 0.55
C ASP A 86 14.70 5.62 1.40
N SER A 87 13.44 5.87 1.12
CA SER A 87 12.68 6.96 1.75
C SER A 87 11.30 6.49 2.20
N PRO A 88 11.23 5.55 3.17
CA PRO A 88 9.93 5.03 3.63
C PRO A 88 9.04 6.10 4.23
N GLU A 89 9.60 7.19 4.74
CA GLU A 89 8.85 8.32 5.31
C GLU A 89 8.00 9.06 4.27
N LEU A 90 8.15 8.76 2.99
CA LEU A 90 7.27 9.31 1.96
C LEU A 90 5.82 8.94 2.23
N LEU A 91 5.57 7.79 2.88
CA LEU A 91 4.23 7.39 3.26
C LEU A 91 3.61 8.35 4.26
N ASN A 92 4.44 8.98 5.09
CA ASN A 92 3.96 9.96 6.06
C ASN A 92 3.66 11.31 5.43
N SER A 93 4.40 11.69 4.38
CA SER A 93 4.20 12.98 3.73
C SER A 93 3.03 12.97 2.75
N ASP A 94 2.81 11.87 2.04
CA ASP A 94 1.68 11.74 1.12
C ASP A 94 1.36 10.27 0.88
N ALA A 95 0.56 9.68 1.76
CA ALA A 95 0.23 8.26 1.70
C ALA A 95 -0.47 7.88 0.39
N PHE A 96 -1.40 8.71 -0.09
CA PHE A 96 -2.14 8.42 -1.32
C PHE A 96 -1.30 8.61 -2.58
N GLY A 97 -0.37 9.55 -2.57
CA GLY A 97 0.50 9.81 -3.71
C GLY A 97 1.66 8.81 -3.81
N ASN A 98 1.97 8.12 -2.71
CA ASN A 98 3.07 7.16 -2.65
C ASN A 98 2.53 5.73 -2.50
N TRP A 99 1.94 5.22 -3.59
CA TRP A 99 1.45 3.84 -3.62
C TRP A 99 2.64 2.88 -3.40
N ILE A 100 2.33 1.69 -2.89
CA ILE A 100 3.36 0.69 -2.56
C ILE A 100 3.58 -0.28 -3.71
N ILE A 101 2.49 -0.82 -4.27
CA ILE A 101 2.57 -1.76 -5.41
C ILE A 101 1.54 -1.39 -6.48
N LYS A 102 1.85 -1.79 -7.72
CA LYS A 102 0.92 -1.70 -8.84
C LYS A 102 0.61 -3.13 -9.27
N VAL A 103 -0.66 -3.47 -9.30
CA VAL A 103 -1.13 -4.83 -9.57
C VAL A 103 -1.93 -4.87 -10.86
N LYS A 104 -1.64 -5.85 -11.72
CA LYS A 104 -2.50 -6.12 -12.86
C LYS A 104 -3.63 -7.00 -12.33
N LEU A 105 -4.83 -6.45 -12.29
CA LEU A 105 -5.99 -7.10 -11.68
C LEU A 105 -6.39 -8.36 -12.42
N SER A 106 -6.72 -9.42 -11.66
CA SER A 106 -7.07 -10.72 -12.25
C SER A 106 -8.55 -10.83 -12.64
N ASP A 107 -9.38 -9.90 -12.19
CA ASP A 107 -10.81 -9.87 -12.57
C ASP A 107 -11.31 -8.50 -12.87
#